data_0db0887ad89ddca0d685a3fcff0dfbbe
#
_entry.id   0db0887ad89ddca0d685a3fcff0dfbbe
#
_cell.length_a   1.000
_cell.length_b   1.000
_cell.length_c   1.000
_cell.angle_alpha   90.00
_cell.angle_beta   90.00
_cell.angle_gamma   90.00
#
_symmetry.space_group_name_H-M   'P 1'
#
loop_
_entity.id
_entity.type
_entity.pdbx_description
1 polymer ?
#
loop_
_entity_poly.entity_id
_entity_poly.type
_entity_poly.pdbx_seq_one_letter_code
_entity_poly.pdbx_strand_id
1 'polypeptide(L)'
;MLEFIDGFKTKVVGHVQTTSDTINLPLAAAKKLNDVVEGNHIYLTIKYLDRYEVVKYTKEGEIKNGKIAVERDILGKGRKNFPCGSCVVADWNSVQLREFICANKC
;
A
#
# COMPACT_ATOMS: atom_id res chain seq x y z
N MET A 1 11.63 -9.67 9.15
CA MET A 1 12.14 -8.41 9.73
C MET A 1 11.45 -7.23 9.06
N LEU A 2 11.12 -6.20 9.82
CA LEU A 2 10.53 -4.99 9.28
C LEU A 2 11.56 -4.17 8.51
N GLU A 3 11.18 -3.70 7.32
CA GLU A 3 11.98 -2.78 6.52
C GLU A 3 11.24 -1.46 6.33
N PHE A 4 11.97 -0.43 5.93
CA PHE A 4 11.43 0.88 5.59
C PHE A 4 11.94 1.30 4.21
N ILE A 5 11.07 1.94 3.43
CA ILE A 5 11.43 2.53 2.15
C ILE A 5 11.14 4.02 2.23
N ASP A 6 12.20 4.83 2.23
CA ASP A 6 12.07 6.29 2.30
C ASP A 6 11.35 6.82 1.06
N GLY A 7 10.36 7.68 1.30
CA GLY A 7 9.68 8.37 0.21
C GLY A 7 8.83 7.49 -0.69
N PHE A 8 8.54 6.25 -0.28
CA PHE A 8 7.66 5.40 -1.08
C PHE A 8 6.26 6.02 -1.13
N LYS A 9 5.82 6.32 -2.33
CA LYS A 9 4.54 6.94 -2.57
C LYS A 9 4.04 6.54 -3.95
N THR A 10 2.83 5.99 -4.01
CA THR A 10 2.23 5.58 -5.28
C THR A 10 0.71 5.62 -5.16
N LYS A 11 0.03 5.10 -6.16
CA LYS A 11 -1.42 4.99 -6.20
C LYS A 11 -1.80 3.56 -6.53
N VAL A 12 -2.96 3.12 -6.03
CA VAL A 12 -3.48 1.83 -6.46
C VAL A 12 -3.98 1.92 -7.89
N VAL A 13 -3.82 0.83 -8.63
CA VAL A 13 -4.40 0.64 -9.96
C VAL A 13 -5.64 -0.24 -9.77
N GLY A 14 -6.80 0.30 -10.14
CA GLY A 14 -8.07 -0.40 -9.86
C GLY A 14 -8.55 -0.17 -8.44
N HIS A 15 -9.69 -0.78 -8.13
CA HIS A 15 -10.32 -0.64 -6.83
C HIS A 15 -9.76 -1.64 -5.83
N VAL A 16 -9.73 -1.24 -4.54
CA VAL A 16 -9.42 -2.15 -3.44
C VAL A 16 -10.72 -2.37 -2.67
N GLN A 17 -11.20 -3.61 -2.65
CA GLN A 17 -12.44 -3.97 -1.96
C GLN A 17 -12.15 -4.55 -0.59
N THR A 18 -13.15 -4.51 0.31
CA THR A 18 -13.00 -5.09 1.64
C THR A 18 -12.69 -6.58 1.62
N THR A 19 -13.09 -7.26 0.55
CA THR A 19 -12.85 -8.71 0.37
C THR A 19 -11.52 -9.02 -0.31
N SER A 20 -10.80 -8.00 -0.81
CA SER A 20 -9.56 -8.21 -1.53
C SER A 20 -8.39 -8.37 -0.57
N ASP A 21 -7.58 -9.41 -0.78
CA ASP A 21 -6.30 -9.60 -0.07
C ASP A 21 -5.11 -9.20 -0.93
N THR A 22 -5.37 -8.59 -2.08
CA THR A 22 -4.34 -8.13 -3.00
C THR A 22 -4.61 -6.70 -3.42
N ILE A 23 -3.55 -5.98 -3.74
CA ILE A 23 -3.64 -4.65 -4.34
C ILE A 23 -2.76 -4.59 -5.57
N ASN A 24 -3.14 -3.76 -6.53
CA ASN A 24 -2.37 -3.56 -7.76
C ASN A 24 -1.68 -2.22 -7.69
N LEU A 25 -0.38 -2.21 -7.99
CA LEU A 25 0.44 -1.01 -7.99
C LEU A 25 1.05 -0.81 -9.37
N PRO A 26 1.42 0.44 -9.74
CA PRO A 26 2.20 0.68 -10.96
C PRO A 26 3.51 -0.10 -10.93
N LEU A 27 4.01 -0.47 -12.09
CA LEU A 27 5.24 -1.26 -12.19
C LEU A 27 6.44 -0.57 -11.54
N ALA A 28 6.52 0.76 -11.63
CA ALA A 28 7.61 1.50 -11.01
C ALA A 28 7.60 1.36 -9.48
N ALA A 29 6.42 1.33 -8.87
CA ALA A 29 6.29 1.12 -7.43
C ALA A 29 6.62 -0.33 -7.06
N ALA A 30 6.16 -1.28 -7.85
CA ALA A 30 6.46 -2.70 -7.63
C ALA A 30 7.97 -2.96 -7.67
N LYS A 31 8.71 -2.27 -8.54
CA LYS A 31 10.17 -2.38 -8.59
C LYS A 31 10.83 -1.98 -7.27
N LYS A 32 10.32 -0.93 -6.63
CA LYS A 32 10.84 -0.51 -5.33
C LYS A 32 10.58 -1.56 -4.24
N LEU A 33 9.42 -2.20 -4.29
CA LEU A 33 9.10 -3.27 -3.34
C LEU A 33 9.92 -4.53 -3.59
N ASN A 34 10.39 -4.76 -4.81
CA ASN A 34 11.27 -5.89 -5.10
C ASN A 34 12.64 -5.76 -4.43
N ASP A 35 13.01 -4.57 -3.96
CA ASP A 35 14.24 -4.35 -3.22
C ASP A 35 14.12 -4.80 -1.75
N VAL A 36 12.92 -5.11 -1.28
CA VAL A 36 12.73 -5.68 0.06
C VAL A 36 13.32 -7.08 0.09
N VAL A 37 14.05 -7.38 1.16
CA VAL A 37 14.69 -8.70 1.32
C VAL A 37 13.61 -9.78 1.48
N GLU A 38 13.80 -10.91 0.80
CA GLU A 38 12.88 -12.05 0.87
C GLU A 38 12.58 -12.44 2.32
N GLY A 39 11.30 -12.57 2.63
CA GLY A 39 10.84 -12.88 3.98
C GLY A 39 10.66 -11.67 4.89
N ASN A 40 11.20 -10.52 4.53
CA ASN A 40 10.99 -9.28 5.29
C ASN A 40 9.66 -8.65 4.92
N HIS A 41 9.20 -7.72 5.75
CA HIS A 41 7.91 -7.07 5.52
C HIS A 41 8.00 -5.55 5.65
N ILE A 42 7.03 -4.88 5.07
CA ILE A 42 6.87 -3.43 5.15
C ILE A 42 5.39 -3.12 5.39
N TYR A 43 5.11 -2.10 6.18
CA TYR A 43 3.75 -1.60 6.34
C TYR A 43 3.49 -0.52 5.32
N LEU A 44 2.33 -0.62 4.67
CA LEU A 44 1.85 0.37 3.70
C LEU A 44 0.55 0.95 4.22
N THR A 45 0.33 2.22 3.99
CA THR A 45 -0.94 2.87 4.31
C THR A 45 -1.63 3.23 3.01
N ILE A 46 -2.87 2.74 2.85
CA ILE A 46 -3.74 3.13 1.74
C ILE A 46 -4.60 4.26 2.26
N LYS A 47 -4.66 5.36 1.52
CA LYS A 47 -5.42 6.53 1.94
C LYS A 47 -6.25 7.09 0.80
N TYR A 48 -7.50 7.45 1.13
CA TYR A 48 -8.38 8.17 0.23
C TYR A 48 -9.24 9.14 1.06
N LEU A 49 -9.07 10.45 0.82
CA LEU A 49 -9.73 11.49 1.60
C LEU A 49 -9.43 11.32 3.10
N ASP A 50 -10.44 11.09 3.91
CA ASP A 50 -10.31 10.90 5.36
C ASP A 50 -10.24 9.43 5.77
N ARG A 51 -10.33 8.50 4.82
CA ARG A 51 -10.20 7.06 5.09
C ARG A 51 -8.77 6.61 4.94
N TYR A 52 -8.35 5.71 5.79
CA TYR A 52 -7.06 5.05 5.64
C TYR A 52 -7.11 3.64 6.23
N GLU A 53 -6.22 2.80 5.74
CA GLU A 53 -6.03 1.46 6.27
C GLU A 53 -4.56 1.09 6.17
N VAL A 54 -4.00 0.54 7.26
CA VAL A 54 -2.63 0.03 7.26
C VAL A 54 -2.67 -1.43 6.86
N VAL A 55 -1.83 -1.80 5.89
CA VAL A 55 -1.69 -3.18 5.42
C VAL A 55 -0.23 -3.59 5.54
N LYS A 56 0.00 -4.90 5.62
CA LYS A 56 1.35 -5.47 5.73
C LYS A 56 1.66 -6.24 4.46
N TYR A 57 2.76 -5.88 3.82
CA TYR A 57 3.29 -6.61 2.68
C TYR A 57 4.52 -7.39 3.12
N THR A 58 4.52 -8.70 2.91
CA THR A 58 5.67 -9.57 3.15
C THR A 58 6.24 -9.98 1.80
N LYS A 59 7.54 -9.79 1.63
CA LYS A 59 8.21 -10.14 0.37
C LYS A 59 8.25 -11.65 0.20
N GLU A 60 7.57 -12.14 -0.81
CA GLU A 60 7.52 -13.55 -1.19
C GLU A 60 7.65 -13.66 -2.71
N GLY A 61 8.87 -13.78 -3.19
CA GLY A 61 9.14 -13.87 -4.61
C GLY A 61 9.13 -12.51 -5.31
N GLU A 62 9.39 -12.53 -6.61
CA GLU A 62 9.43 -11.32 -7.43
C GLU A 62 8.04 -10.84 -7.81
N ILE A 63 7.82 -9.53 -7.70
CA ILE A 63 6.59 -8.90 -8.16
C ILE A 63 6.75 -8.62 -9.67
N LYS A 64 5.93 -9.30 -10.49
CA LYS A 64 6.07 -9.21 -11.95
C LYS A 64 5.08 -8.29 -12.63
N ASN A 65 3.87 -8.17 -12.09
CA ASN A 65 2.77 -7.45 -12.72
C ASN A 65 2.17 -6.36 -11.84
N GLY A 66 2.86 -5.96 -10.78
CA GLY A 66 2.38 -4.94 -9.86
C GLY A 66 1.36 -5.41 -8.85
N LYS A 67 0.93 -6.67 -8.91
CA LYS A 67 -0.03 -7.22 -7.96
C LYS A 67 0.71 -7.78 -6.76
N ILE A 68 0.34 -7.31 -5.56
CA ILE A 68 0.94 -7.79 -4.32
C ILE A 68 -0.15 -8.30 -3.38
N ALA A 69 0.17 -9.36 -2.63
CA ALA A 69 -0.69 -9.86 -1.58
C ALA A 69 -0.36 -9.13 -0.28
N VAL A 70 -1.38 -8.72 0.45
CA VAL A 70 -1.20 -7.95 1.68
C VAL A 70 -2.07 -8.53 2.78
N GLU A 71 -1.63 -8.37 4.02
CA GLU A 71 -2.45 -8.63 5.19
C GLU A 71 -3.22 -7.35 5.52
N ARG A 72 -4.56 -7.46 5.56
CA ARG A 72 -5.46 -6.33 5.72
C ARG A 72 -5.74 -6.03 7.18
N ASP A 73 -6.16 -4.81 7.44
CA ASP A 73 -6.69 -4.39 8.73
C ASP A 73 -5.72 -4.62 9.89
N ILE A 74 -4.49 -4.15 9.72
CA ILE A 74 -3.44 -4.34 10.73
C ILE A 74 -3.80 -3.63 12.04
N LEU A 75 -4.49 -2.49 11.98
CA LEU A 75 -4.85 -1.71 13.17
C LEU A 75 -6.16 -2.18 13.82
N GLY A 76 -6.85 -3.14 13.23
CA GLY A 76 -8.10 -3.67 13.79
C GLY A 76 -9.28 -2.70 13.72
N LYS A 77 -9.27 -1.76 12.77
CA LYS A 77 -10.34 -0.76 12.60
C LYS A 77 -11.32 -1.11 11.49
N GLY A 78 -11.18 -2.29 10.91
CA GLY A 78 -12.01 -2.75 9.81
C GLY A 78 -11.39 -2.51 8.45
N ARG A 79 -11.64 -3.43 7.53
CA ARG A 79 -11.22 -3.29 6.13
C ARG A 79 -12.07 -2.23 5.45
N LYS A 80 -11.46 -1.43 4.58
CA LYS A 80 -12.15 -0.36 3.86
C LYS A 80 -12.04 -0.55 2.36
N ASN A 81 -13.01 0.00 1.63
CA ASN A 81 -12.95 0.09 0.18
C ASN A 81 -12.20 1.35 -0.23
N PHE A 82 -11.37 1.22 -1.27
CA PHE A 82 -10.64 2.35 -1.82
C PHE A 82 -10.84 2.38 -3.33
N PRO A 83 -11.18 3.55 -3.89
CA PRO A 83 -11.31 3.69 -5.34
C PRO A 83 -9.94 3.69 -6.01
N CYS A 84 -9.94 3.46 -7.31
CA CYS A 84 -8.74 3.59 -8.13
C CYS A 84 -8.11 4.97 -7.94
N GLY A 85 -6.79 5.01 -7.84
CA GLY A 85 -6.06 6.26 -7.62
C GLY A 85 -5.84 6.62 -6.16
N SER A 86 -6.34 5.81 -5.22
CA SER A 86 -6.06 6.02 -3.80
C SER A 86 -4.56 5.96 -3.53
N CYS A 87 -4.08 6.78 -2.61
CA CYS A 87 -2.66 6.82 -2.26
C CYS A 87 -2.20 5.59 -1.52
N VAL A 88 -0.98 5.15 -1.82
CA VAL A 88 -0.29 4.14 -1.03
C VAL A 88 1.07 4.71 -0.62
N VAL A 89 1.34 4.74 0.67
CA VAL A 89 2.60 5.28 1.21
C VAL A 89 3.18 4.29 2.19
N ALA A 90 4.52 4.27 2.28
CA ALA A 90 5.24 3.48 3.27
C ALA A 90 5.54 4.31 4.52
N ASP A 91 4.69 5.26 4.81
CA ASP A 91 4.81 6.13 5.97
C ASP A 91 3.54 6.03 6.80
N TRP A 92 3.70 5.80 8.08
CA TRP A 92 2.62 5.66 9.04
C TRP A 92 2.55 6.83 10.02
N ASN A 93 3.34 7.88 9.80
CA ASN A 93 3.26 9.08 10.61
C ASN A 93 1.93 9.79 10.32
N SER A 94 1.05 9.87 11.30
CA SER A 94 -0.28 10.45 11.13
C SER A 94 -0.25 11.91 10.70
N VAL A 95 0.79 12.65 11.04
CA VAL A 95 0.94 14.04 10.63
C VAL A 95 1.16 14.13 9.13
N GLN A 96 2.04 13.27 8.59
CA GLN A 96 2.30 13.24 7.16
C GLN A 96 1.09 12.76 6.37
N LEU A 97 0.33 11.82 6.92
CA LEU A 97 -0.90 11.35 6.26
C LEU A 97 -1.92 12.46 6.06
N ARG A 98 -1.98 13.45 6.97
CA ARG A 98 -2.89 14.58 6.86
C ARG A 98 -2.54 15.52 5.73
N GLU A 99 -1.25 15.70 5.46
CA GLU A 99 -0.76 16.60 4.43
C GLU A 99 -0.70 15.95 3.05
N PHE A 100 -1.03 14.68 2.98
CA PHE A 100 -0.85 13.89 1.78
C PHE A 100 -2.09 13.97 0.90
N ILE A 101 -1.93 14.59 -0.27
CA ILE A 101 -3.03 14.74 -1.24
C ILE A 101 -2.75 13.81 -2.43
N CYS A 102 -3.68 12.93 -2.71
CA CYS A 102 -3.64 12.07 -3.88
C CYS A 102 -4.66 12.52 -4.90
N ALA A 103 -4.25 12.53 -6.15
CA ALA A 103 -5.18 12.76 -7.25
C ALA A 103 -6.06 11.53 -7.44
N ASN A 104 -7.37 11.74 -7.60
CA ASN A 104 -8.36 10.67 -7.74
C ASN A 104 -8.48 10.18 -9.17
N LYS A 105 -7.38 10.09 -9.90
CA LYS A 105 -7.42 9.61 -11.27
C LYS A 105 -6.71 8.29 -11.41
N CYS A 106 -7.39 7.40 -12.05
CA CYS A 106 -6.80 6.15 -12.49
C CYS A 106 -5.93 6.36 -13.72
#